data_3a7d9c5f12a9b4af4b92aece69708eb3
#
_entry.id   3a7d9c5f12a9b4af4b92aece69708eb3
#
_cell.length_a   1.000
_cell.length_b   1.000
_cell.length_c   1.000
_cell.angle_alpha   90.00
_cell.angle_beta   90.00
_cell.angle_gamma   90.00
#
_symmetry.space_group_name_H-M   'P 1'
#
loop_
_entity.id
_entity.type
_entity.pdbx_description
1 polymer ?
#
loop_
_entity_poly.entity_id
_entity_poly.type
_entity_poly.pdbx_seq_one_letter_code
_entity_poly.pdbx_strand_id
1 'polypeptide(L)'
;SKKKLDEAVANTMVGGATLTKLIGTSAWYAPGAASAMMVEAILNDQKKMIPCSCYLEGEYGQSDICIGVPAIIGRKGIEKIVKIDLSKEEAEKFAASADAVRKTNNVLHEIKAI
;
A
#
# COMPACT_ATOMS: atom_id res chain seq x y z
N SER A 1 -9.77 18.88 -13.36
CA SER A 1 -8.55 19.69 -13.48
C SER A 1 -7.47 19.12 -12.55
N LYS A 2 -6.20 19.39 -12.86
CA LYS A 2 -5.05 18.94 -12.02
C LYS A 2 -5.25 19.38 -10.56
N LYS A 3 -5.68 20.60 -10.31
CA LYS A 3 -5.97 21.11 -8.96
C LYS A 3 -6.93 20.22 -8.17
N LYS A 4 -8.04 19.78 -8.79
CA LYS A 4 -9.00 18.89 -8.12
C LYS A 4 -8.41 17.50 -7.81
N LEU A 5 -7.53 17.02 -8.67
CA LEU A 5 -6.82 15.76 -8.45
C LEU A 5 -5.84 15.89 -7.28
N ASP A 6 -5.06 16.96 -7.25
CA ASP A 6 -4.10 17.23 -6.17
C ASP A 6 -4.81 17.40 -4.82
N GLU A 7 -5.96 18.08 -4.78
CA GLU A 7 -6.82 18.20 -3.60
C GLU A 7 -7.35 16.82 -3.15
N ALA A 8 -7.80 15.98 -4.07
CA ALA A 8 -8.29 14.62 -3.76
C ALA A 8 -7.16 13.75 -3.18
N VAL A 9 -5.97 13.80 -3.75
CA VAL A 9 -4.79 13.09 -3.25
C VAL A 9 -4.44 13.55 -1.84
N ALA A 10 -4.34 14.86 -1.61
CA ALA A 10 -4.03 15.43 -0.30
C ALA A 10 -5.05 15.03 0.77
N ASN A 11 -6.35 15.09 0.44
CA ASN A 11 -7.41 14.67 1.36
C ASN A 11 -7.37 13.18 1.65
N THR A 12 -7.04 12.35 0.66
CA THR A 12 -6.91 10.90 0.83
C THR A 12 -5.77 10.55 1.78
N MET A 13 -4.63 11.24 1.68
CA MET A 13 -3.47 10.98 2.53
C MET A 13 -3.74 11.21 4.02
N VAL A 14 -4.65 12.11 4.37
CA VAL A 14 -4.98 12.45 5.76
C VAL A 14 -6.35 11.93 6.21
N GLY A 15 -7.14 11.35 5.30
CA GLY A 15 -8.54 10.98 5.54
C GLY A 15 -8.74 10.04 6.73
N GLY A 16 -7.91 9.02 6.85
CA GLY A 16 -7.97 8.07 7.97
C GLY A 16 -7.68 8.74 9.32
N ALA A 17 -6.64 9.57 9.38
CA ALA A 17 -6.29 10.31 10.60
C ALA A 17 -7.39 11.32 10.98
N THR A 18 -7.98 11.99 9.99
CA THR A 18 -9.09 12.93 10.20
C THR A 18 -10.30 12.22 10.79
N LEU A 19 -10.69 11.07 10.22
CA LEU A 19 -11.80 10.27 10.71
C LEU A 19 -11.55 9.79 12.15
N THR A 20 -10.37 9.25 12.42
CA THR A 20 -9.99 8.80 13.77
C THR A 20 -10.07 9.94 14.78
N LYS A 21 -9.63 11.15 14.41
CA LYS A 21 -9.72 12.33 15.28
C LYS A 21 -11.16 12.74 15.59
N LEU A 22 -12.05 12.64 14.60
CA LEU A 22 -13.47 13.00 14.75
C LEU A 22 -14.24 11.99 15.62
N ILE A 23 -13.94 10.71 15.50
CA ILE A 23 -14.64 9.63 16.21
C ILE A 23 -13.98 9.32 17.56
N GLY A 24 -12.72 9.70 17.75
CA GLY A 24 -11.93 9.37 18.95
C GLY A 24 -11.30 7.98 18.91
N THR A 25 -11.59 7.20 17.88
CA THR A 25 -11.02 5.86 17.64
C THR A 25 -11.03 5.53 16.15
N SER A 26 -10.35 4.45 15.74
CA SER A 26 -10.46 3.95 14.37
C SER A 26 -11.89 3.45 14.10
N ALA A 27 -12.45 3.80 12.95
CA ALA A 27 -13.76 3.31 12.52
C ALA A 27 -13.74 1.85 12.05
N TRP A 28 -12.59 1.33 11.61
CA TRP A 28 -12.36 0.00 11.06
C TRP A 28 -13.17 -0.41 9.83
N TYR A 29 -14.15 0.36 9.40
CA TYR A 29 -15.01 0.02 8.26
C TYR A 29 -14.22 -0.10 6.95
N ALA A 30 -13.35 0.86 6.63
CA ALA A 30 -12.56 0.82 5.41
C ALA A 30 -11.54 -0.34 5.40
N PRO A 31 -10.74 -0.58 6.47
CA PRO A 31 -9.91 -1.77 6.56
C PRO A 31 -10.70 -3.08 6.47
N GLY A 32 -11.86 -3.16 7.11
CA GLY A 32 -12.73 -4.33 7.04
C GLY A 32 -13.23 -4.59 5.62
N ALA A 33 -13.70 -3.57 4.91
CA ALA A 33 -14.14 -3.68 3.52
C ALA A 33 -12.98 -4.07 2.59
N ALA A 34 -11.79 -3.49 2.76
CA ALA A 34 -10.62 -3.83 1.97
C ALA A 34 -10.20 -5.29 2.19
N SER A 35 -10.19 -5.76 3.44
CA SER A 35 -9.89 -7.14 3.77
C SER A 35 -10.92 -8.10 3.17
N ALA A 36 -12.21 -7.79 3.28
CA ALA A 36 -13.28 -8.59 2.69
C ALA A 36 -13.13 -8.71 1.16
N MET A 37 -12.80 -7.61 0.48
CA MET A 37 -12.55 -7.60 -0.97
C MET A 37 -11.37 -8.50 -1.36
N MET A 38 -10.29 -8.49 -0.57
CA MET A 38 -9.13 -9.37 -0.82
C MET A 38 -9.49 -10.84 -0.60
N VAL A 39 -10.19 -11.16 0.49
CA VAL A 39 -10.67 -12.53 0.79
C VAL A 39 -11.58 -13.03 -0.33
N GLU A 40 -12.52 -12.22 -0.79
CA GLU A 40 -13.41 -12.56 -1.90
C GLU A 40 -12.63 -12.86 -3.19
N ALA A 41 -11.62 -12.04 -3.50
CA ALA A 41 -10.77 -12.25 -4.68
C ALA A 41 -9.99 -13.56 -4.61
N ILE A 42 -9.53 -13.97 -3.42
CA ILE A 42 -8.81 -15.23 -3.19
C ILE A 42 -9.77 -16.43 -3.30
N LEU A 43 -10.88 -16.39 -2.56
CA LEU A 43 -11.82 -17.51 -2.49
C LEU A 43 -12.45 -17.83 -3.86
N ASN A 44 -12.77 -16.80 -4.62
CA ASN A 44 -13.41 -16.92 -5.93
C ASN A 44 -12.41 -16.93 -7.11
N ASP A 45 -11.11 -16.95 -6.84
CA ASP A 45 -10.05 -16.89 -7.86
C ASP A 45 -10.26 -15.77 -8.90
N GLN A 46 -10.64 -14.59 -8.42
CA GLN A 46 -11.05 -13.49 -9.31
C GLN A 46 -9.92 -12.92 -10.14
N LYS A 47 -8.66 -13.17 -9.77
CA LYS A 47 -7.47 -12.58 -10.41
C LYS A 47 -7.58 -11.06 -10.56
N LYS A 48 -8.08 -10.45 -9.50
CA LYS A 48 -8.37 -9.02 -9.45
C LYS A 48 -7.11 -8.22 -9.19
N MET A 49 -6.92 -7.13 -9.93
CA MET A 49 -5.86 -6.17 -9.64
C MET A 49 -6.27 -5.30 -8.46
N ILE A 50 -5.51 -5.38 -7.38
CA ILE A 50 -5.76 -4.65 -6.13
C ILE A 50 -4.44 -4.01 -5.67
N PRO A 51 -4.43 -2.72 -5.28
CA PRO A 51 -3.27 -2.15 -4.59
C PRO A 51 -3.17 -2.77 -3.19
N CYS A 52 -2.05 -3.42 -2.92
CA CYS A 52 -1.78 -4.04 -1.63
C CYS A 52 -0.29 -4.00 -1.28
N SER A 53 0.01 -4.16 0.00
CA SER A 53 1.39 -4.25 0.47
C SER A 53 1.97 -5.59 0.05
N CYS A 54 2.98 -5.57 -0.81
CA CYS A 54 3.68 -6.74 -1.33
C CYS A 54 5.13 -6.71 -0.92
N TYR A 55 5.70 -7.87 -0.60
CA TYR A 55 7.15 -8.02 -0.48
C TYR A 55 7.77 -7.93 -1.85
N LEU A 56 8.73 -7.02 -2.02
CA LEU A 56 9.39 -6.77 -3.30
C LEU A 56 10.76 -7.45 -3.37
N GLU A 57 11.04 -8.04 -4.53
CA GLU A 57 12.29 -8.75 -4.85
C GLU A 57 12.99 -8.17 -6.10
N GLY A 58 12.89 -6.86 -6.31
CA GLY A 58 13.47 -6.11 -7.42
C GLY A 58 12.46 -5.29 -8.22
N GLU A 59 11.17 -5.47 -7.95
CA GLU A 59 10.13 -4.66 -8.59
C GLU A 59 10.28 -3.21 -8.18
N TYR A 60 10.05 -2.29 -9.13
CA TYR A 60 10.23 -0.85 -8.93
C TYR A 60 11.62 -0.44 -8.41
N GLY A 61 12.64 -1.30 -8.63
CA GLY A 61 14.00 -1.08 -8.11
C GLY A 61 14.12 -1.23 -6.59
N GLN A 62 13.14 -1.85 -5.93
CA GLN A 62 13.11 -2.08 -4.49
C GLN A 62 13.21 -3.58 -4.17
N SER A 63 13.89 -3.91 -3.10
CA SER A 63 14.00 -5.28 -2.59
C SER A 63 13.95 -5.29 -1.07
N ASP A 64 13.57 -6.43 -0.50
CA ASP A 64 13.56 -6.67 0.94
C ASP A 64 12.73 -5.66 1.74
N ILE A 65 11.58 -5.30 1.19
CA ILE A 65 10.57 -4.46 1.86
C ILE A 65 9.15 -4.87 1.46
N CYS A 66 8.21 -4.64 2.36
CA CYS A 66 6.79 -4.66 2.05
C CYS A 66 6.30 -3.24 1.81
N ILE A 67 5.79 -2.95 0.61
CA ILE A 67 5.29 -1.64 0.23
C ILE A 67 4.10 -1.77 -0.72
N GLY A 68 3.21 -0.78 -0.71
CA GLY A 68 2.00 -0.77 -1.52
C GLY A 68 2.29 -0.67 -3.01
N VAL A 69 1.88 -1.69 -3.77
CA VAL A 69 1.98 -1.75 -5.23
C VAL A 69 0.75 -2.45 -5.82
N PRO A 70 0.40 -2.22 -7.10
CA PRO A 70 -0.63 -2.99 -7.77
C PRO A 70 -0.22 -4.47 -7.89
N ALA A 71 -1.11 -5.37 -7.46
CA ALA A 71 -0.89 -6.81 -7.60
C ALA A 71 -2.15 -7.54 -8.08
N ILE A 72 -1.96 -8.65 -8.78
CA ILE A 72 -3.04 -9.57 -9.15
C ILE A 72 -3.24 -10.53 -7.99
N ILE A 73 -4.42 -10.52 -7.42
CA ILE A 73 -4.83 -11.39 -6.31
C ILE A 73 -5.79 -12.45 -6.81
N GLY A 74 -5.42 -13.69 -6.63
CA GLY A 74 -6.21 -14.88 -6.97
C GLY A 74 -6.09 -15.94 -5.88
N ARG A 75 -6.48 -17.15 -6.19
CA ARG A 75 -6.54 -18.28 -5.22
C ARG A 75 -5.21 -18.56 -4.52
N LYS A 76 -4.09 -18.27 -5.16
CA LYS A 76 -2.75 -18.47 -4.58
C LYS A 76 -2.23 -17.26 -3.78
N GLY A 77 -3.07 -16.26 -3.53
CA GLY A 77 -2.68 -14.98 -2.94
C GLY A 77 -2.18 -14.01 -4.01
N ILE A 78 -1.02 -13.40 -3.80
CA ILE A 78 -0.34 -12.55 -4.79
C ILE A 78 0.19 -13.43 -5.92
N GLU A 79 -0.43 -13.36 -7.09
CA GLU A 79 -0.02 -14.14 -8.26
C GLU A 79 0.96 -13.37 -9.15
N LYS A 80 0.88 -12.04 -9.13
CA LYS A 80 1.77 -11.17 -9.91
C LYS A 80 1.78 -9.75 -9.35
N ILE A 81 2.96 -9.16 -9.24
CA ILE A 81 3.12 -7.72 -9.03
C ILE A 81 3.05 -7.05 -10.41
N VAL A 82 2.17 -6.06 -10.55
CA VAL A 82 1.99 -5.32 -11.79
C VAL A 82 2.88 -4.09 -11.76
N LYS A 83 3.84 -4.03 -12.67
CA LYS A 83 4.68 -2.85 -12.87
C LYS A 83 3.94 -1.85 -13.75
N ILE A 84 3.78 -0.63 -13.28
CA ILE A 84 3.30 0.52 -14.03
C ILE A 84 4.44 1.49 -14.25
N ASP A 85 4.43 2.17 -15.38
CA ASP A 85 5.42 3.21 -15.67
C ASP A 85 5.14 4.42 -14.79
N LEU A 86 6.10 4.75 -13.94
CA LEU A 86 6.03 5.92 -13.07
C LEU A 86 6.69 7.12 -13.77
N SER A 87 6.08 8.28 -13.68
CA SER A 87 6.76 9.52 -14.00
C SER A 87 7.94 9.73 -13.05
N LYS A 88 8.87 10.63 -13.43
CA LYS A 88 10.02 10.93 -12.57
C LYS A 88 9.61 11.37 -11.16
N GLU A 89 8.59 12.24 -11.07
CA GLU A 89 8.07 12.72 -9.79
C GLU A 89 7.47 11.59 -8.94
N GLU A 90 6.72 10.66 -9.56
CA GLU A 90 6.14 9.51 -8.86
C GLU A 90 7.21 8.53 -8.40
N ALA A 91 8.24 8.28 -9.22
CA ALA A 91 9.36 7.43 -8.85
C ALA A 91 10.15 8.00 -7.64
N GLU A 92 10.36 9.32 -7.60
CA GLU A 92 11.00 10.00 -6.47
C GLU A 92 10.15 9.87 -5.19
N LYS A 93 8.84 10.06 -5.28
CA LYS A 93 7.91 9.87 -4.15
C LYS A 93 7.85 8.42 -3.67
N PHE A 94 7.87 7.48 -4.60
CA PHE A 94 7.89 6.05 -4.28
C PHE A 94 9.19 5.66 -3.56
N ALA A 95 10.33 6.13 -4.04
CA ALA A 95 11.63 5.90 -3.40
C ALA A 95 11.66 6.49 -1.97
N ALA A 96 11.17 7.71 -1.78
CA ALA A 96 11.06 8.33 -0.45
C ALA A 96 10.15 7.52 0.50
N SER A 97 9.06 6.96 -0.01
CA SER A 97 8.18 6.07 0.75
C SER A 97 8.89 4.76 1.14
N ALA A 98 9.64 4.16 0.21
CA ALA A 98 10.44 2.97 0.47
C ALA A 98 11.51 3.22 1.56
N ASP A 99 12.17 4.37 1.52
CA ASP A 99 13.15 4.77 2.53
C ASP A 99 12.52 4.95 3.92
N ALA A 100 11.30 5.47 4.00
CA ALA A 100 10.57 5.58 5.25
C ALA A 100 10.25 4.20 5.84
N VAL A 101 9.84 3.23 5.00
CA VAL A 101 9.63 1.83 5.43
C VAL A 101 10.92 1.23 5.94
N ARG A 102 12.05 1.39 5.24
CA ARG A 102 13.36 0.87 5.67
C ARG A 102 13.78 1.43 7.02
N LYS A 103 13.61 2.75 7.22
CA LYS A 103 13.91 3.37 8.53
C LYS A 103 13.10 2.74 9.66
N THR A 104 11.83 2.46 9.42
CA THR A 104 10.98 1.79 10.42
C THR A 104 11.44 0.36 10.68
N ASN A 105 11.77 -0.40 9.62
CA ASN A 105 12.26 -1.77 9.76
C ASN A 105 13.60 -1.82 10.52
N ASN A 106 14.49 -0.87 10.29
CA ASN A 106 15.79 -0.81 10.98
C ASN A 106 15.66 -0.68 12.51
N VAL A 107 14.58 -0.06 12.99
CA VAL A 107 14.32 0.01 14.44
C VAL A 107 14.18 -1.39 15.05
N LEU A 108 13.60 -2.35 14.31
CA LEU A 108 13.47 -3.73 14.79
C LEU A 108 14.84 -4.40 15.00
N HIS A 109 15.79 -4.12 14.12
CA HIS A 109 17.17 -4.61 14.27
C HIS A 109 17.89 -3.93 15.45
N GLU A 110 17.68 -2.62 15.63
CA GLU A 110 18.28 -1.86 16.75
C GLU A 110 17.82 -2.38 18.12
N ILE A 111 16.52 -2.70 18.25
CA ILE A 111 15.96 -3.25 19.50
C ILE A 111 16.11 -4.77 19.61
N LYS A 112 16.81 -5.42 18.66
CA LYS A 112 17.01 -6.87 18.61
C LYS A 112 15.71 -7.67 18.70
N ALA A 113 14.67 -7.19 18.07
CA ALA A 113 13.37 -7.84 18.02
C ALA A 113 13.30 -8.98 16.98
N ILE A 114 14.24 -8.99 16.04
CA ILE A 114 14.42 -10.02 14.99
C ILE A 114 15.90 -10.19 14.71
#